data_7b1701600bbfff4809703a912b7ff103
#
_entry.id   7b1701600bbfff4809703a912b7ff103
#
_cell.length_a   1.000
_cell.length_b   1.000
_cell.length_c   1.000
_cell.angle_alpha   90.00
_cell.angle_beta   90.00
_cell.angle_gamma   90.00
#
_symmetry.space_group_name_H-M   'P 1'
#
loop_
_entity.id
_entity.type
_entity.pdbx_description
1 polymer ?
#
loop_
_entity_poly.entity_id
_entity_poly.type
_entity_poly.pdbx_seq_one_letter_code
_entity_poly.pdbx_strand_id
1 'polypeptide(L)'
;LVRLHILGDFPSVEYVAFWARMLNKFEFLNVYGYTARLSGTPIGDAILSLRSRRFMVRQSGQFNGDDMSALSFDDARSLPMVTAKKAIVCPTQIAKRDEYELAAKGIDTLTPNCGTCGLCWTTPKNIVFLTH
;
A
#
# COMPACT_ATOMS: atom_id res chain seq x y z
N LEU A 1 -7.50 -6.63 -11.34
CA LEU A 1 -6.93 -5.86 -10.25
C LEU A 1 -7.73 -4.58 -10.03
N VAL A 2 -8.15 -4.31 -8.81
CA VAL A 2 -8.89 -3.10 -8.42
C VAL A 2 -8.09 -2.35 -7.36
N ARG A 3 -7.87 -1.05 -7.57
CA ARG A 3 -7.35 -0.15 -6.54
C ARG A 3 -8.52 0.51 -5.82
N LEU A 4 -8.60 0.34 -4.51
CA LEU A 4 -9.61 1.00 -3.68
C LEU A 4 -9.17 2.42 -3.30
N HIS A 5 -10.16 3.29 -3.28
CA HIS A 5 -10.10 4.64 -2.71
C HIS A 5 -8.92 5.48 -3.22
N ILE A 6 -9.10 6.08 -4.38
CA ILE A 6 -8.25 7.19 -4.83
C ILE A 6 -8.54 8.41 -3.94
N LEU A 7 -9.81 8.59 -3.58
CA LEU A 7 -10.32 9.57 -2.62
C LEU A 7 -11.26 8.86 -1.63
N GLY A 8 -11.23 9.27 -0.36
CA GLY A 8 -12.04 8.68 0.70
C GLY A 8 -11.44 7.43 1.34
N ASP A 9 -12.22 6.73 2.13
CA ASP A 9 -11.83 5.55 2.90
C ASP A 9 -13.05 4.62 3.10
N PHE A 10 -12.86 3.50 3.78
CA PHE A 10 -13.94 2.56 4.10
C PHE A 10 -14.99 3.22 5.00
N PRO A 11 -16.24 3.35 4.53
CA PRO A 11 -17.29 4.05 5.28
C PRO A 11 -17.89 3.20 6.40
N SER A 12 -17.91 1.87 6.25
CA SER A 12 -18.55 0.96 7.22
C SER A 12 -18.03 -0.47 7.13
N VAL A 13 -18.39 -1.28 8.13
CA VAL A 13 -18.10 -2.73 8.15
C VAL A 13 -18.86 -3.47 7.04
N GLU A 14 -20.06 -3.03 6.70
CA GLU A 14 -20.88 -3.62 5.61
C GLU A 14 -20.20 -3.44 4.25
N TYR A 15 -19.48 -2.32 4.07
CA TYR A 15 -18.69 -2.10 2.87
C TYR A 15 -17.48 -3.06 2.81
N VAL A 16 -16.83 -3.35 3.92
CA VAL A 16 -15.79 -4.40 3.97
C VAL A 16 -16.40 -5.76 3.64
N ALA A 17 -17.58 -6.09 4.22
CA ALA A 17 -18.30 -7.33 3.94
C ALA A 17 -18.74 -7.41 2.46
N PHE A 18 -19.06 -6.30 1.81
CA PHE A 18 -19.30 -6.28 0.35
C PHE A 18 -18.07 -6.78 -0.41
N TRP A 19 -16.87 -6.31 -0.08
CA TRP A 19 -15.64 -6.77 -0.74
C TRP A 19 -15.36 -8.24 -0.47
N ALA A 20 -15.65 -8.75 0.74
CA ALA A 20 -15.56 -10.17 1.04
C ALA A 20 -16.45 -11.01 0.09
N ARG A 21 -17.69 -10.57 -0.13
CA ARG A 21 -18.60 -11.22 -1.08
C ARG A 21 -18.10 -11.16 -2.53
N MET A 22 -17.53 -10.01 -2.94
CA MET A 22 -16.97 -9.86 -4.29
C MET A 22 -15.78 -10.78 -4.54
N LEU A 23 -14.88 -10.92 -3.56
CA LEU A 23 -13.75 -11.85 -3.63
C LEU A 23 -14.19 -13.32 -3.70
N ASN A 24 -15.29 -13.68 -3.02
CA ASN A 24 -15.86 -15.03 -3.12
C ASN A 24 -16.55 -15.26 -4.46
N LYS A 25 -17.20 -14.23 -5.00
CA LYS A 25 -17.92 -14.33 -6.28
C LYS A 25 -16.98 -14.35 -7.49
N PHE A 26 -15.86 -13.62 -7.42
CA PHE A 26 -14.94 -13.46 -8.54
C PHE A 26 -13.56 -14.02 -8.17
N GLU A 27 -13.26 -15.20 -8.64
CA GLU A 27 -12.05 -15.96 -8.31
C GLU A 27 -10.75 -15.21 -8.64
N PHE A 28 -10.73 -14.50 -9.76
CA PHE A 28 -9.54 -13.75 -10.22
C PHE A 28 -9.50 -12.28 -9.76
N LEU A 29 -10.45 -11.86 -8.92
CA LEU A 29 -10.46 -10.52 -8.37
C LEU A 29 -9.30 -10.35 -7.39
N ASN A 30 -8.49 -9.34 -7.62
CA ASN A 30 -7.47 -8.85 -6.70
C ASN A 30 -7.75 -7.39 -6.38
N VAL A 31 -7.70 -7.06 -5.12
CA VAL A 31 -8.02 -5.73 -4.57
C VAL A 31 -6.87 -5.24 -3.74
N TYR A 32 -6.44 -4.01 -3.96
CA TYR A 32 -5.46 -3.36 -3.09
C TYR A 32 -5.86 -1.92 -2.80
N GLY A 33 -5.32 -1.36 -1.75
CA GLY A 33 -5.61 0.02 -1.38
C GLY A 33 -4.92 0.42 -0.08
N TYR A 34 -5.32 1.59 0.36
CA TYR A 34 -4.82 2.19 1.59
C TYR A 34 -6.00 2.62 2.45
N THR A 35 -5.83 2.62 3.76
CA THR A 35 -6.84 3.05 4.72
C THR A 35 -6.20 3.77 5.90
N ALA A 36 -6.87 4.81 6.37
CA ALA A 36 -6.56 5.46 7.64
C ALA A 36 -7.34 4.82 8.82
N ARG A 37 -8.16 3.79 8.56
CA ARG A 37 -8.90 3.09 9.62
C ARG A 37 -7.95 2.27 10.47
N LEU A 38 -7.90 2.59 11.76
CA LEU A 38 -6.98 1.97 12.70
C LEU A 38 -7.41 0.55 13.07
N SER A 39 -6.44 -0.33 13.32
CA SER A 39 -6.66 -1.57 14.06
C SER A 39 -7.22 -1.25 15.45
N GLY A 40 -8.06 -2.13 16.00
CA GLY A 40 -8.79 -1.89 17.23
C GLY A 40 -10.09 -1.09 17.04
N THR A 41 -10.41 -0.69 15.79
CA THR A 41 -11.73 -0.15 15.45
C THR A 41 -12.53 -1.19 14.67
N PRO A 42 -13.87 -1.18 14.72
CA PRO A 42 -14.68 -2.18 14.02
C PRO A 42 -14.38 -2.29 12.53
N ILE A 43 -14.17 -1.15 11.84
CA ILE A 43 -13.85 -1.14 10.42
C ILE A 43 -12.41 -1.61 10.18
N GLY A 44 -11.44 -1.13 10.98
CA GLY A 44 -10.04 -1.53 10.86
C GLY A 44 -9.86 -3.03 11.09
N ASP A 45 -10.51 -3.60 12.10
CA ASP A 45 -10.44 -5.02 12.40
C ASP A 45 -11.12 -5.88 11.32
N ALA A 46 -12.23 -5.41 10.75
CA ALA A 46 -12.87 -6.07 9.61
C ALA A 46 -11.95 -6.09 8.38
N ILE A 47 -11.24 -4.98 8.08
CA ILE A 47 -10.26 -4.90 7.00
C ILE A 47 -9.10 -5.88 7.24
N LEU A 48 -8.55 -5.92 8.46
CA LEU A 48 -7.46 -6.83 8.82
C LEU A 48 -7.89 -8.30 8.71
N SER A 49 -9.11 -8.63 9.14
CA SER A 49 -9.66 -9.99 9.03
C SER A 49 -9.84 -10.45 7.59
N LEU A 50 -10.11 -9.52 6.66
CA LEU A 50 -10.25 -9.82 5.23
C LEU A 50 -8.91 -9.88 4.50
N ARG A 51 -7.82 -9.39 5.10
CA ARG A 51 -6.51 -9.30 4.48
C ARG A 51 -6.03 -10.66 3.98
N SER A 52 -5.64 -10.70 2.73
CA SER A 52 -5.19 -11.91 2.03
C SER A 52 -4.33 -11.54 0.82
N ARG A 53 -3.81 -12.52 0.09
CA ARG A 53 -3.10 -12.28 -1.18
C ARG A 53 -3.97 -11.58 -2.23
N ARG A 54 -5.29 -11.73 -2.14
CA ARG A 54 -6.26 -11.10 -3.06
C ARG A 54 -6.88 -9.82 -2.52
N PHE A 55 -6.68 -9.53 -1.22
CA PHE A 55 -7.17 -8.30 -0.60
C PHE A 55 -6.05 -7.69 0.25
N MET A 56 -5.29 -6.78 -0.35
CA MET A 56 -4.16 -6.14 0.28
C MET A 56 -4.45 -4.66 0.54
N VAL A 57 -5.09 -4.38 1.66
CA VAL A 57 -5.34 -3.01 2.14
C VAL A 57 -4.34 -2.70 3.26
N ARG A 58 -3.56 -1.64 3.06
CA ARG A 58 -2.50 -1.20 3.97
C ARG A 58 -2.99 -0.06 4.84
N GLN A 59 -2.62 -0.07 6.10
CA GLN A 59 -2.84 1.08 6.98
C GLN A 59 -1.86 2.20 6.63
N SER A 60 -2.38 3.43 6.46
CA SER A 60 -1.58 4.63 6.18
C SER A 60 -1.20 5.34 7.47
N GLY A 61 0.05 5.83 7.54
CA GLY A 61 0.48 6.80 8.54
C GLY A 61 0.64 6.25 9.96
N GLN A 62 0.44 4.95 10.20
CA GLN A 62 0.66 4.36 11.51
C GLN A 62 1.31 2.99 11.41
N PHE A 63 2.35 2.83 12.21
CA PHE A 63 2.98 1.55 12.46
C PHE A 63 2.39 0.94 13.73
N ASN A 64 1.55 -0.06 13.59
CA ASN A 64 0.92 -0.78 14.70
C ASN A 64 1.59 -2.15 14.98
N GLY A 65 2.87 -2.28 14.67
CA GLY A 65 3.54 -3.58 14.69
C GLY A 65 3.24 -4.45 13.48
N ASP A 66 2.39 -3.99 12.57
CA ASP A 66 2.02 -4.67 11.33
C ASP A 66 3.05 -4.35 10.23
N ASP A 67 3.64 -5.37 9.65
CA ASP A 67 4.63 -5.24 8.59
C ASP A 67 4.03 -4.80 7.23
N MET A 68 2.72 -4.56 7.16
CA MET A 68 2.02 -4.21 5.92
C MET A 68 1.44 -2.80 5.93
N SER A 69 2.11 -1.86 6.57
CA SER A 69 1.73 -0.45 6.57
C SER A 69 2.25 0.31 5.35
N ALA A 70 1.59 1.42 5.04
CA ALA A 70 2.05 2.44 4.12
C ALA A 70 2.49 3.66 4.96
N LEU A 71 3.77 3.98 4.91
CA LEU A 71 4.40 4.96 5.78
C LEU A 71 4.89 6.16 4.96
N SER A 72 4.83 7.36 5.54
CA SER A 72 5.60 8.48 5.04
C SER A 72 7.08 8.28 5.33
N PHE A 73 7.95 9.05 4.69
CA PHE A 73 9.38 9.00 4.96
C PHE A 73 9.70 9.40 6.42
N ASP A 74 8.98 10.36 6.96
CA ASP A 74 9.17 10.82 8.33
C ASP A 74 8.70 9.77 9.35
N ASP A 75 7.56 9.11 9.10
CA ASP A 75 7.11 7.99 9.92
C ASP A 75 8.13 6.85 9.92
N ALA A 76 8.68 6.53 8.75
CA ALA A 76 9.67 5.47 8.60
C ALA A 76 10.97 5.77 9.36
N ARG A 77 11.39 7.04 9.43
CA ARG A 77 12.59 7.47 10.19
C ARG A 77 12.44 7.29 11.70
N SER A 78 11.23 7.35 12.23
CA SER A 78 10.95 7.17 13.66
C SER A 78 10.87 5.71 14.09
N LEU A 79 10.88 4.76 13.14
CA LEU A 79 10.77 3.34 13.44
C LEU A 79 12.05 2.78 14.08
N PRO A 80 11.91 1.78 14.98
CA PRO A 80 13.04 0.98 15.44
C PRO A 80 13.79 0.36 14.25
N MET A 81 15.12 0.28 14.35
CA MET A 81 15.99 -0.20 13.27
C MET A 81 15.60 -1.59 12.74
N VAL A 82 15.12 -2.48 13.60
CA VAL A 82 14.64 -3.83 13.21
C VAL A 82 13.44 -3.75 12.27
N THR A 83 12.55 -2.80 12.50
CA THR A 83 11.36 -2.59 11.68
C THR A 83 11.68 -1.83 10.40
N ALA A 84 12.57 -0.84 10.48
CA ALA A 84 13.04 -0.11 9.30
C ALA A 84 13.69 -1.02 8.26
N LYS A 85 14.42 -2.06 8.67
CA LYS A 85 15.00 -3.07 7.77
C LYS A 85 13.96 -3.90 6.99
N LYS A 86 12.71 -3.92 7.45
CA LYS A 86 11.60 -4.61 6.79
C LYS A 86 10.79 -3.69 5.85
N ALA A 87 11.15 -2.42 5.75
CA ALA A 87 10.48 -1.46 4.89
C ALA A 87 11.13 -1.42 3.49
N ILE A 88 10.32 -1.15 2.48
CA ILE A 88 10.76 -0.92 1.09
C ILE A 88 10.30 0.47 0.68
N VAL A 89 11.24 1.31 0.23
CA VAL A 89 10.88 2.59 -0.40
C VAL A 89 10.20 2.33 -1.72
N CYS A 90 9.14 3.08 -2.01
CA CYS A 90 8.38 2.94 -3.25
C CYS A 90 9.28 3.16 -4.48
N PRO A 91 9.53 2.12 -5.31
CA PRO A 91 10.46 2.23 -6.43
C PRO A 91 10.02 3.25 -7.47
N THR A 92 8.70 3.44 -7.65
CA THR A 92 8.13 4.42 -8.58
C THR A 92 8.51 5.86 -8.20
N GLN A 93 8.66 6.15 -6.92
CA GLN A 93 9.05 7.49 -6.46
C GLN A 93 10.56 7.71 -6.56
N ILE A 94 11.36 6.69 -6.29
CA ILE A 94 12.82 6.74 -6.52
C ILE A 94 13.09 6.94 -8.01
N ALA A 95 12.50 6.10 -8.84
CA ALA A 95 12.68 6.13 -10.27
C ALA A 95 12.30 7.50 -10.89
N LYS A 96 11.18 8.10 -10.44
CA LYS A 96 10.78 9.44 -10.91
C LYS A 96 11.80 10.52 -10.58
N ARG A 97 12.43 10.47 -9.42
CA ARG A 97 13.48 11.43 -9.07
C ARG A 97 14.68 11.31 -10.00
N ASP A 98 15.11 10.09 -10.27
CA ASP A 98 16.29 9.83 -11.10
C ASP A 98 15.96 10.03 -12.59
N GLU A 99 14.67 9.84 -12.99
CA GLU A 99 14.18 10.05 -14.36
C GLU A 99 14.41 11.49 -14.83
N TYR A 100 14.14 12.50 -13.98
CA TYR A 100 14.37 13.88 -14.35
C TYR A 100 15.84 14.18 -14.62
N GLU A 101 16.75 13.61 -13.82
CA GLU A 101 18.18 13.79 -14.01
C GLU A 101 18.70 13.07 -15.26
N LEU A 102 18.18 11.90 -15.55
CA LEU A 102 18.57 11.10 -16.72
C LEU A 102 17.95 11.64 -18.01
N ALA A 103 16.69 12.06 -17.96
CA ALA A 103 16.05 12.72 -19.10
C ALA A 103 16.74 14.02 -19.51
N ALA A 104 17.23 14.80 -18.53
CA ALA A 104 18.04 15.98 -18.79
C ALA A 104 19.38 15.67 -19.50
N LYS A 105 19.85 14.42 -19.40
CA LYS A 105 21.04 13.88 -20.09
C LYS A 105 20.70 13.16 -21.41
N GLY A 106 19.43 13.16 -21.84
CA GLY A 106 18.97 12.46 -23.04
C GLY A 106 18.98 10.93 -22.94
N ILE A 107 18.97 10.39 -21.72
CA ILE A 107 18.94 8.95 -21.46
C ILE A 107 17.47 8.54 -21.31
N ASP A 108 17.01 7.62 -22.17
CA ASP A 108 15.68 7.03 -22.07
C ASP A 108 15.64 6.00 -20.92
N THR A 109 14.68 6.18 -19.99
CA THR A 109 14.58 5.33 -18.82
C THR A 109 13.23 4.64 -18.77
N LEU A 110 13.25 3.32 -18.68
CA LEU A 110 12.07 2.50 -18.35
C LEU A 110 11.79 2.61 -16.85
N THR A 111 10.99 3.62 -16.46
CA THR A 111 10.60 3.76 -15.06
C THR A 111 9.44 2.82 -14.70
N PRO A 112 9.52 2.08 -13.60
CA PRO A 112 8.42 1.25 -13.15
C PRO A 112 7.22 2.14 -12.80
N ASN A 113 6.06 1.85 -13.35
CA ASN A 113 4.79 2.43 -12.91
C ASN A 113 4.09 1.50 -11.92
N CYS A 114 3.05 2.00 -11.23
CA CYS A 114 2.33 1.19 -10.24
C CYS A 114 1.78 -0.12 -10.82
N GLY A 115 1.33 -0.10 -12.08
CA GLY A 115 0.78 -1.28 -12.74
C GLY A 115 1.83 -2.37 -13.02
N THR A 116 3.08 -2.00 -13.27
CA THR A 116 4.18 -2.94 -13.53
C THR A 116 4.97 -3.29 -12.28
N CYS A 117 5.05 -2.39 -11.29
CA CYS A 117 5.80 -2.60 -10.06
C CYS A 117 5.18 -3.68 -9.15
N GLY A 118 3.87 -3.61 -8.90
CA GLY A 118 3.14 -4.60 -8.13
C GLY A 118 3.42 -4.69 -6.62
N LEU A 119 4.42 -3.99 -6.10
CA LEU A 119 4.85 -4.14 -4.70
C LEU A 119 3.75 -3.83 -3.68
N CYS A 120 2.87 -2.86 -3.96
CA CYS A 120 1.82 -2.48 -3.02
C CYS A 120 0.84 -3.61 -2.69
N TRP A 121 0.68 -4.59 -3.55
CA TRP A 121 -0.23 -5.72 -3.34
C TRP A 121 0.47 -7.09 -3.26
N THR A 122 1.78 -7.18 -3.54
CA THR A 122 2.50 -8.46 -3.53
C THR A 122 3.44 -8.64 -2.34
N THR A 123 3.96 -7.54 -1.77
CA THR A 123 4.92 -7.66 -0.67
C THR A 123 4.25 -7.66 0.71
N PRO A 124 4.68 -8.51 1.63
CA PRO A 124 4.28 -8.44 3.03
C PRO A 124 5.03 -7.36 3.84
N LYS A 125 5.93 -6.60 3.22
CA LYS A 125 6.72 -5.56 3.88
C LYS A 125 5.99 -4.22 3.92
N ASN A 126 6.40 -3.34 4.83
CA ASN A 126 5.97 -1.95 4.84
C ASN A 126 6.44 -1.23 3.56
N ILE A 127 5.62 -0.35 3.03
CA ILE A 127 5.98 0.51 1.90
C ILE A 127 6.16 1.93 2.41
N VAL A 128 7.30 2.52 2.07
CA VAL A 128 7.62 3.92 2.42
C VAL A 128 7.45 4.78 1.18
N PHE A 129 6.65 5.83 1.32
CA PHE A 129 6.49 6.87 0.31
C PHE A 129 7.36 8.09 0.66
N LEU A 130 8.13 8.57 -0.32
CA LEU A 130 9.08 9.68 -0.13
C LEU A 130 8.38 11.04 -0.10
N THR A 131 7.26 11.14 -0.82
CA THR A 131 6.46 12.38 -0.92
C THR A 131 4.97 12.04 -0.92
N HIS A 132 4.21 12.86 -0.24
CA HIS A 132 2.75 12.93 -0.32
C HIS A 132 2.32 14.33 -0.73
#